data_88f5f3e2d774656de595526aca42cd64
#
_entry.id   88f5f3e2d774656de595526aca42cd64
#
_cell.length_a   1.000
_cell.length_b   1.000
_cell.length_c   1.000
_cell.angle_alpha   90.00
_cell.angle_beta   90.00
_cell.angle_gamma   90.00
#
_symmetry.space_group_name_H-M   'P 1'
#
loop_
_entity.id
_entity.type
_entity.pdbx_description
1 polymer ?
#
loop_
_entity_poly.entity_id
_entity_poly.type
_entity_poly.pdbx_seq_one_letter_code
_entity_poly.pdbx_strand_id
1 'polypeptide(L)'
;MTPEETKLFREHGAYLQGLLEKGKVIAHGPVVDPAGGFGLSLFGIADDEDINALTAGDPMILAKVGAYYETYPMMGLRARG
;
A
#
# COMPACT_ATOMS: atom_id res chain seq x y z
N MET A 1 -16.37 0.78 12.30
CA MET A 1 -15.79 -0.18 11.34
C MET A 1 -16.35 -1.56 11.62
N THR A 2 -16.79 -2.27 10.60
CA THR A 2 -17.33 -3.61 10.75
C THR A 2 -16.20 -4.62 10.99
N PRO A 3 -16.51 -5.82 11.55
CA PRO A 3 -15.49 -6.87 11.69
C PRO A 3 -14.85 -7.27 10.37
N GLU A 4 -15.61 -7.29 9.28
CA GLU A 4 -15.09 -7.60 7.95
C GLU A 4 -14.11 -6.53 7.47
N GLU A 5 -14.42 -5.28 7.70
CA GLU A 5 -13.53 -4.16 7.35
C GLU A 5 -12.24 -4.22 8.17
N THR A 6 -12.36 -4.50 9.47
CA THR A 6 -11.19 -4.65 10.34
C THR A 6 -10.28 -5.78 9.86
N LYS A 7 -10.88 -6.90 9.45
CA LYS A 7 -10.13 -8.03 8.92
C LYS A 7 -9.40 -7.66 7.63
N LEU A 8 -10.08 -6.96 6.73
CA LEU A 8 -9.48 -6.52 5.46
C LEU A 8 -8.31 -5.57 5.68
N PHE A 9 -8.45 -4.61 6.61
CA PHE A 9 -7.36 -3.70 6.93
C PHE A 9 -6.16 -4.45 7.52
N ARG A 10 -6.41 -5.45 8.32
CA ARG A 10 -5.33 -6.28 8.88
C ARG A 10 -4.61 -7.06 7.78
N GLU A 11 -5.36 -7.66 6.87
CA GLU A 11 -4.79 -8.41 5.74
C GLU A 11 -4.03 -7.49 4.79
N HIS A 12 -4.58 -6.30 4.54
CA HIS A 12 -3.91 -5.27 3.73
C HIS A 12 -2.56 -4.87 4.34
N GLY A 13 -2.55 -4.60 5.65
CA GLY A 13 -1.31 -4.26 6.35
C GLY A 13 -0.29 -5.39 6.32
N ALA A 14 -0.75 -6.63 6.48
CA ALA A 14 0.12 -7.79 6.41
C ALA A 14 0.70 -7.97 5.00
N TYR A 15 -0.09 -7.71 3.97
CA TYR A 15 0.37 -7.79 2.59
C TYR A 15 1.51 -6.78 2.33
N LEU A 16 1.30 -5.53 2.73
CA LEU A 16 2.32 -4.49 2.57
C LEU A 16 3.55 -4.79 3.42
N GLN A 17 3.36 -5.32 4.62
CA GLN A 17 4.48 -5.70 5.48
C GLN A 17 5.33 -6.80 4.82
N GLY A 18 4.69 -7.77 4.16
CA GLY A 18 5.39 -8.78 3.40
C GLY A 18 6.23 -8.19 2.27
N LEU A 19 5.69 -7.20 1.56
CA LEU A 19 6.44 -6.51 0.51
C LEU A 19 7.59 -5.68 1.09
N LEU A 20 7.40 -5.10 2.28
CA LEU A 20 8.47 -4.37 2.96
C LEU A 20 9.62 -5.30 3.29
N GLU A 21 9.31 -6.49 3.80
CA GLU A 21 10.33 -7.49 4.14
C GLU A 21 11.07 -8.01 2.91
N LYS A 22 10.40 -8.01 1.76
CA LYS A 22 11.02 -8.39 0.48
C LYS A 22 11.77 -7.24 -0.19
N GLY A 23 11.76 -6.05 0.41
CA GLY A 23 12.44 -4.88 -0.13
C GLY A 23 11.71 -4.18 -1.26
N LYS A 24 10.42 -4.48 -1.48
CA LYS A 24 9.62 -3.83 -2.51
C LYS A 24 8.96 -2.56 -1.98
N VAL A 25 8.60 -2.53 -0.70
CA VAL A 25 8.03 -1.37 -0.03
C VAL A 25 9.09 -0.80 0.92
N ILE A 26 9.31 0.50 0.84
CA ILE A 26 10.28 1.20 1.70
C ILE A 26 9.63 1.55 3.04
N ALA A 27 8.38 2.00 2.99
CA ALA A 27 7.61 2.40 4.17
C ALA A 27 6.15 2.39 3.81
N HIS A 28 5.29 2.14 4.80
CA HIS A 28 3.85 2.22 4.60
C HIS A 28 3.17 2.56 5.93
N GLY A 29 1.98 3.11 5.84
CA GLY A 29 1.21 3.41 7.04
C GLY A 29 -0.09 4.12 6.71
N PRO A 30 -1.01 4.18 7.68
CA PRO A 30 -2.25 4.92 7.51
C PRO A 30 -2.03 6.42 7.70
N VAL A 31 -2.77 7.22 6.94
CA VAL A 31 -2.80 8.67 7.08
C VAL A 31 -4.17 9.08 7.59
N VAL A 32 -4.19 9.86 8.64
CA VAL A 32 -5.43 10.37 9.22
C VAL A 32 -5.71 11.75 8.62
N ASP A 33 -6.79 11.83 7.84
CA ASP A 33 -7.21 13.06 7.18
C ASP A 33 -8.65 13.33 7.61
N PRO A 34 -8.98 14.55 8.07
CA PRO A 34 -10.36 14.87 8.45
C PRO A 34 -11.39 14.64 7.32
N ALA A 35 -10.96 14.73 6.06
CA ALA A 35 -11.82 14.47 4.91
C ALA A 35 -11.95 12.99 4.57
N GLY A 36 -11.19 12.13 5.22
CA GLY A 36 -11.20 10.69 4.99
C GLY A 36 -9.78 10.13 5.03
N GLY A 37 -9.59 9.08 5.81
CA GLY A 37 -8.28 8.45 5.95
C GLY A 37 -7.87 7.66 4.70
N PHE A 38 -6.58 7.49 4.51
CA PHE A 38 -6.04 6.69 3.40
C PHE A 38 -4.74 6.04 3.83
N GLY A 39 -4.27 5.08 3.03
CA GLY A 39 -2.97 4.47 3.25
C GLY A 39 -1.93 5.09 2.34
N LEU A 40 -0.72 5.23 2.85
CA LEU A 40 0.42 5.68 2.09
C LEU A 40 1.45 4.56 2.02
N SER A 41 1.95 4.30 0.82
CA SER A 41 3.00 3.29 0.63
C SER A 41 4.06 3.85 -0.31
N LEU A 42 5.31 3.72 0.08
CA LEU A 42 6.45 4.09 -0.76
C LEU A 42 7.07 2.82 -1.30
N PHE A 43 7.00 2.64 -2.61
CA PHE A 43 7.54 1.46 -3.28
C PHE A 43 8.92 1.79 -3.85
N GLY A 44 9.88 0.89 -3.62
CA GLY A 44 11.21 0.99 -4.22
C GLY A 44 11.40 -0.20 -5.16
N ILE A 45 11.03 -0.02 -6.42
CA ILE A 45 11.03 -1.09 -7.40
C ILE A 45 11.90 -0.71 -8.61
N ALA A 46 12.28 -1.71 -9.40
CA ALA A 46 13.04 -1.48 -10.62
C ALA A 46 12.16 -0.81 -11.68
N ASP A 47 12.80 -0.10 -12.63
CA ASP A 47 12.06 0.64 -13.66
C ASP A 47 11.22 -0.26 -14.56
N ASP A 48 11.62 -1.52 -14.73
CA ASP A 48 10.88 -2.49 -15.55
C ASP A 48 9.86 -3.28 -14.75
N GLU A 49 9.74 -3.02 -13.48
CA GLU A 49 8.78 -3.71 -12.59
C GLU A 49 7.43 -3.01 -12.64
N ASP A 50 6.35 -3.79 -12.76
CA ASP A 50 5.00 -3.25 -12.88
C ASP A 50 4.39 -3.08 -11.48
N ILE A 51 4.26 -1.83 -11.03
CA ILE A 51 3.64 -1.55 -9.74
C ILE A 51 2.18 -1.99 -9.68
N ASN A 52 1.49 -1.97 -10.81
CA ASN A 52 0.09 -2.41 -10.84
C ASN A 52 -0.04 -3.90 -10.54
N ALA A 53 0.94 -4.70 -10.95
CA ALA A 53 0.95 -6.11 -10.62
C ALA A 53 1.14 -6.34 -9.11
N LEU A 54 1.96 -5.51 -8.47
CA LEU A 54 2.19 -5.60 -7.03
C LEU A 54 0.96 -5.17 -6.23
N THR A 55 0.30 -4.08 -6.62
CA THR A 55 -0.87 -3.59 -5.89
C THR A 55 -2.11 -4.45 -6.14
N ALA A 56 -2.21 -5.10 -7.30
CA ALA A 56 -3.35 -5.95 -7.65
C ALA A 56 -3.50 -7.15 -6.71
N GLY A 57 -2.43 -7.59 -6.06
CA GLY A 57 -2.45 -8.70 -5.11
C GLY A 57 -2.90 -8.32 -3.71
N ASP A 58 -3.09 -7.04 -3.42
CA ASP A 58 -3.52 -6.59 -2.10
C ASP A 58 -4.93 -7.13 -1.80
N PRO A 59 -5.13 -7.77 -0.63
CA PRO A 59 -6.46 -8.27 -0.25
C PRO A 59 -7.56 -7.21 -0.32
N MET A 60 -7.24 -5.94 -0.03
CA MET A 60 -8.20 -4.84 -0.10
C MET A 60 -8.67 -4.62 -1.54
N ILE A 61 -7.79 -4.82 -2.53
CA ILE A 61 -8.15 -4.70 -3.95
C ILE A 61 -8.90 -5.94 -4.41
N LEU A 62 -8.44 -7.13 -4.00
CA LEU A 62 -9.08 -8.39 -4.38
C LEU A 62 -10.51 -8.51 -3.86
N ALA A 63 -10.79 -7.89 -2.71
CA ALA A 63 -12.14 -7.94 -2.10
C ALA A 63 -13.17 -7.09 -2.85
N LYS A 64 -12.74 -6.21 -3.74
CA LYS A 64 -13.61 -5.36 -4.57
C LYS A 64 -14.58 -4.53 -3.74
N VAL A 65 -14.06 -3.90 -2.68
CA VAL A 65 -14.86 -3.07 -1.75
C VAL A 65 -14.80 -1.59 -2.11
N GLY A 66 -14.36 -1.25 -3.32
CA GLY A 66 -14.26 0.13 -3.76
C GLY A 66 -12.93 0.79 -3.48
N ALA A 67 -12.01 0.09 -2.82
CA ALA A 67 -10.66 0.60 -2.58
C ALA A 67 -9.84 0.55 -3.87
N TYR A 68 -8.97 1.53 -4.02
CA TYR A 68 -8.10 1.60 -5.20
C TYR A 68 -6.78 2.28 -4.82
N TYR A 69 -5.78 2.10 -5.68
CA TYR A 69 -4.49 2.76 -5.54
C TYR A 69 -4.39 3.92 -6.54
N GLU A 70 -3.84 5.04 -6.08
CA GLU A 70 -3.36 6.08 -6.96
C GLU A 70 -1.83 6.07 -6.85
N THR A 71 -1.16 5.94 -7.96
CA THR A 71 0.29 5.73 -7.99
C THR A 71 0.97 6.86 -8.72
N TYR A 72 1.99 7.41 -8.08
CA TYR A 72 2.76 8.54 -8.62
C TYR A 72 4.24 8.19 -8.58
N PRO A 73 4.95 8.28 -9.71
CA PRO A 73 6.40 8.10 -9.69
C PRO A 73 7.08 9.26 -8.99
N MET A 74 8.15 8.95 -8.27
CA MET A 74 8.97 9.97 -7.61
C MET A 74 10.29 10.11 -8.36
N MET A 75 10.70 11.34 -8.60
CA MET A 75 11.98 11.62 -9.24
C MET A 75 13.16 11.24 -8.34
N GLY A 76 12.94 11.20 -7.05
CA GLY A 76 13.94 10.79 -6.08
C GLY A 76 13.34 10.80 -4.70
N LEU A 77 13.94 10.04 -3.81
CA LEU A 77 13.49 9.95 -2.42
C LEU A 77 14.70 10.13 -1.52
N ARG A 78 14.57 11.05 -0.58
CA ARG A 78 15.57 11.25 0.45
C ARG A 78 14.94 10.93 1.79
N ALA A 79 15.66 10.20 2.60
CA ALA A 79 15.20 9.80 3.92
C ALA A 79 16.35 9.92 4.90
N ARG A 80 15.99 10.17 6.13
CA ARG A 80 16.94 10.13 7.24
C ARG A 80 17.24 8.65 7.50
N GLY A 81 18.51 8.31 7.51
CA GLY A 81 18.86 6.90 7.65
C GLY A 81 20.04 6.67 8.52
#